data_6b50577995901c66171d838c3a7029b2
#
_entry.id   6b50577995901c66171d838c3a7029b2
#
_cell.length_a   1.000
_cell.length_b   1.000
_cell.length_c   1.000
_cell.angle_alpha   90.00
_cell.angle_beta   90.00
_cell.angle_gamma   90.00
#
_symmetry.space_group_name_H-M   'P 1'
#
loop_
_entity.id
_entity.type
_entity.pdbx_description
1 polymer ?
#
loop_
_entity_poly.entity_id
_entity_poly.type
_entity_poly.pdbx_seq_one_letter_code
_entity_poly.pdbx_strand_id
1 'polypeptide(L)'
;MKHAGPLLVVVALAAGPAVAQQEVVAQTVHNLSASGPGEVRALTETEVCKFCHVPHNAVVPEPLWGHALSRVPSYAVPQLRRGRVAAPAPQPDGASRLCLSCHDGTVALGDLGPRRRVVPMAGAQRLERGRRGFIGTDLSGSHPVSFVVPEGDPGGADAARDLGLKPLAVVRSEGRVHLDAQGKMQCTTCHDPHSDRHYRPGRVPRFWSLPTVDEVCLACHELR
;
A
#
# COMPACT_ATOMS: atom_id res chain seq x y z
N MET A 1 -55.99 -22.73 -21.51
CA MET A 1 -55.45 -21.84 -20.46
C MET A 1 -54.08 -22.39 -20.09
N LYS A 2 -53.01 -21.71 -20.48
CA LYS A 2 -51.60 -22.14 -20.22
C LYS A 2 -51.10 -21.36 -19.00
N HIS A 3 -50.83 -22.05 -17.90
CA HIS A 3 -50.25 -21.46 -16.70
C HIS A 3 -48.72 -21.33 -16.88
N ALA A 4 -48.24 -20.09 -16.97
CA ALA A 4 -46.83 -19.81 -16.89
C ALA A 4 -46.44 -19.71 -15.41
N GLY A 5 -45.59 -20.60 -14.96
CA GLY A 5 -45.03 -20.57 -13.60
C GLY A 5 -43.93 -19.49 -13.46
N PRO A 6 -43.74 -18.92 -12.27
CA PRO A 6 -42.74 -17.89 -12.06
C PRO A 6 -41.32 -18.48 -12.13
N LEU A 7 -40.49 -17.87 -12.95
CA LEU A 7 -39.06 -18.16 -13.03
C LEU A 7 -38.35 -17.53 -11.81
N LEU A 8 -37.89 -18.35 -10.86
CA LEU A 8 -37.08 -17.89 -9.74
C LEU A 8 -35.67 -17.69 -10.25
N VAL A 9 -35.27 -16.42 -10.39
CA VAL A 9 -33.87 -16.06 -10.64
C VAL A 9 -33.11 -16.05 -9.31
N VAL A 10 -32.31 -17.08 -9.09
CA VAL A 10 -31.37 -17.13 -7.95
C VAL A 10 -30.13 -16.30 -8.31
N VAL A 11 -30.03 -15.09 -7.73
CA VAL A 11 -28.83 -14.28 -7.81
C VAL A 11 -27.81 -14.87 -6.82
N ALA A 12 -26.86 -15.62 -7.31
CA ALA A 12 -25.70 -16.04 -6.52
C ALA A 12 -24.79 -14.83 -6.26
N LEU A 13 -24.84 -14.30 -5.05
CA LEU A 13 -23.87 -13.31 -4.56
C LEU A 13 -22.48 -13.97 -4.51
N ALA A 14 -21.61 -13.59 -5.43
CA ALA A 14 -20.21 -14.03 -5.43
C ALA A 14 -19.46 -13.36 -4.27
N ALA A 15 -19.42 -14.00 -3.11
CA ALA A 15 -18.64 -13.59 -1.94
C ALA A 15 -17.12 -13.94 -2.06
N GLY A 16 -16.65 -14.28 -3.28
CA GLY A 16 -15.36 -14.91 -3.49
C GLY A 16 -14.08 -14.08 -3.22
N PRO A 17 -13.93 -12.80 -3.63
CA PRO A 17 -12.64 -12.14 -3.53
C PRO A 17 -12.27 -11.66 -2.12
N ALA A 18 -13.25 -11.24 -1.30
CA ALA A 18 -12.98 -10.72 0.04
C ALA A 18 -12.50 -11.81 1.02
N VAL A 19 -13.05 -13.01 0.92
CA VAL A 19 -12.65 -14.15 1.77
C VAL A 19 -11.22 -14.58 1.44
N ALA A 20 -10.86 -14.65 0.16
CA ALA A 20 -9.51 -15.02 -0.27
C ALA A 20 -8.45 -14.01 0.21
N GLN A 21 -8.73 -12.71 0.18
CA GLN A 21 -7.83 -11.67 0.69
C GLN A 21 -7.65 -11.76 2.22
N GLN A 22 -8.71 -12.03 2.95
CA GLN A 22 -8.66 -12.18 4.39
C GLN A 22 -7.80 -13.38 4.81
N GLU A 23 -7.93 -14.52 4.14
CA GLU A 23 -7.12 -15.71 4.40
C GLU A 23 -5.63 -15.42 4.18
N VAL A 24 -5.28 -14.71 3.12
CA VAL A 24 -3.90 -14.34 2.82
C VAL A 24 -3.33 -13.41 3.87
N VAL A 25 -4.01 -12.33 4.24
CA VAL A 25 -3.57 -11.40 5.29
C VAL A 25 -3.40 -12.10 6.62
N ALA A 26 -4.29 -13.04 6.96
CA ALA A 26 -4.24 -13.78 8.22
C ALA A 26 -2.92 -14.55 8.42
N GLN A 27 -2.24 -14.92 7.35
CA GLN A 27 -0.97 -15.64 7.37
C GLN A 27 0.26 -14.72 7.31
N THR A 28 0.08 -13.41 7.20
CA THR A 28 1.16 -12.44 7.05
C THR A 28 1.44 -11.69 8.36
N VAL A 29 2.55 -10.95 8.39
CA VAL A 29 2.89 -10.06 9.52
C VAL A 29 1.97 -8.84 9.62
N HIS A 30 1.13 -8.56 8.64
CA HIS A 30 0.07 -7.56 8.71
C HIS A 30 -1.18 -8.07 9.46
N ASN A 31 -1.26 -9.36 9.77
CA ASN A 31 -2.20 -9.81 10.78
C ASN A 31 -1.71 -9.37 12.15
N LEU A 32 -2.18 -8.21 12.59
CA LEU A 32 -1.89 -7.64 13.90
C LEU A 32 -2.88 -8.07 14.98
N SER A 33 -3.82 -8.97 14.66
CA SER A 33 -4.75 -9.52 15.65
C SER A 33 -4.05 -10.47 16.63
N ALA A 34 -4.74 -10.91 17.66
CA ALA A 34 -4.20 -11.85 18.65
C ALA A 34 -3.72 -13.18 18.03
N SER A 35 -4.25 -13.57 16.88
CA SER A 35 -3.84 -14.75 16.11
C SER A 35 -2.68 -14.51 15.14
N GLY A 36 -2.16 -13.27 15.06
CA GLY A 36 -1.12 -12.91 14.11
C GLY A 36 0.17 -13.69 14.31
N PRO A 37 0.85 -14.09 13.21
CA PRO A 37 2.09 -14.86 13.29
C PRO A 37 3.32 -14.03 13.65
N GLY A 38 3.20 -12.68 13.64
CA GLY A 38 4.29 -11.77 13.94
C GLY A 38 4.54 -11.61 15.45
N GLU A 39 5.73 -11.08 15.79
CA GLU A 39 6.05 -10.70 17.16
C GLU A 39 5.16 -9.56 17.67
N VAL A 40 4.79 -8.65 16.76
CA VAL A 40 3.88 -7.53 17.06
C VAL A 40 2.46 -7.97 16.74
N ARG A 41 1.63 -8.06 17.77
CA ARG A 41 0.22 -8.45 17.66
C ARG A 41 -0.58 -7.90 18.83
N ALA A 42 -1.88 -7.82 18.66
CA ALA A 42 -2.79 -7.44 19.74
C ALA A 42 -2.83 -8.51 20.85
N LEU A 43 -3.07 -8.09 22.07
CA LEU A 43 -3.28 -9.01 23.19
C LEU A 43 -4.67 -9.64 23.16
N THR A 44 -5.68 -8.91 22.69
CA THR A 44 -7.10 -9.33 22.80
C THR A 44 -7.92 -9.12 21.54
N GLU A 45 -7.51 -8.23 20.63
CA GLU A 45 -8.28 -7.98 19.39
C GLU A 45 -8.11 -9.13 18.41
N THR A 46 -9.20 -9.71 17.93
CA THR A 46 -9.21 -10.89 17.07
C THR A 46 -9.51 -10.58 15.60
N GLU A 47 -10.06 -9.39 15.30
CA GLU A 47 -10.47 -9.00 13.97
C GLU A 47 -9.25 -8.55 13.13
N VAL A 48 -8.85 -9.37 12.17
CA VAL A 48 -7.64 -9.17 11.35
C VAL A 48 -7.69 -7.87 10.54
N CYS A 49 -8.81 -7.59 9.87
CA CYS A 49 -8.95 -6.46 8.96
C CYS A 49 -9.05 -5.11 9.66
N LYS A 50 -9.42 -5.11 10.94
CA LYS A 50 -9.75 -3.92 11.73
C LYS A 50 -8.56 -2.99 11.99
N PHE A 51 -7.34 -3.51 11.93
CA PHE A 51 -6.13 -2.72 12.08
C PHE A 51 -5.90 -1.73 10.93
N CYS A 52 -6.54 -1.99 9.80
CA CYS A 52 -6.46 -1.15 8.60
C CYS A 52 -7.83 -0.60 8.18
N HIS A 53 -8.89 -1.40 8.25
CA HIS A 53 -10.20 -1.07 7.69
C HIS A 53 -11.30 -1.12 8.74
N VAL A 54 -12.25 -0.19 8.64
CA VAL A 54 -13.46 -0.17 9.47
C VAL A 54 -14.70 0.08 8.61
N PRO A 55 -15.82 -0.63 8.84
CA PRO A 55 -17.01 -0.50 8.01
C PRO A 55 -17.73 0.84 8.19
N HIS A 56 -17.50 1.51 9.33
CA HIS A 56 -18.17 2.75 9.71
C HIS A 56 -17.19 3.73 10.35
N ASN A 57 -17.41 5.03 10.16
CA ASN A 57 -16.59 6.10 10.73
C ASN A 57 -15.09 5.99 10.39
N ALA A 58 -14.80 5.66 9.15
CA ALA A 58 -13.42 5.60 8.67
C ALA A 58 -12.73 6.97 8.79
N VAL A 59 -11.43 6.97 9.10
CA VAL A 59 -10.59 8.16 9.14
C VAL A 59 -10.39 8.71 7.72
N VAL A 60 -10.28 7.80 6.74
CA VAL A 60 -10.28 8.09 5.32
C VAL A 60 -11.36 7.22 4.66
N PRO A 61 -12.30 7.81 3.90
CA PRO A 61 -13.44 7.08 3.33
C PRO A 61 -13.02 5.92 2.42
N GLU A 62 -11.99 6.12 1.63
CA GLU A 62 -11.45 5.09 0.74
C GLU A 62 -9.97 4.85 1.11
N PRO A 63 -9.63 3.64 1.44
CA PRO A 63 -10.35 2.34 1.42
C PRO A 63 -11.00 1.99 2.78
N LEU A 64 -11.80 2.84 3.38
CA LEU A 64 -12.39 2.70 4.71
C LEU A 64 -11.31 2.61 5.81
N TRP A 65 -10.30 3.44 5.72
CA TRP A 65 -9.16 3.40 6.62
C TRP A 65 -9.53 3.71 8.07
N GLY A 66 -9.26 2.78 8.97
CA GLY A 66 -9.63 2.87 10.37
C GLY A 66 -8.49 3.27 11.31
N HIS A 67 -7.24 3.17 10.89
CA HIS A 67 -6.09 3.53 11.72
C HIS A 67 -5.88 5.04 11.76
N ALA A 68 -5.40 5.56 12.91
CA ALA A 68 -5.07 6.98 13.05
C ALA A 68 -3.93 7.38 12.10
N LEU A 69 -4.07 8.52 11.42
CA LEU A 69 -3.02 9.02 10.53
C LEU A 69 -1.88 9.69 11.31
N SER A 70 -0.69 9.59 10.77
CA SER A 70 0.46 10.36 11.23
C SER A 70 0.17 11.87 11.22
N ARG A 71 0.65 12.56 12.25
CA ARG A 71 0.56 14.01 12.39
C ARG A 71 1.86 14.71 12.02
N VAL A 72 2.77 14.01 11.39
CA VAL A 72 4.01 14.60 10.87
C VAL A 72 3.66 15.70 9.87
N PRO A 73 4.12 16.92 10.06
CA PRO A 73 3.76 18.05 9.19
C PRO A 73 4.38 17.90 7.80
N SER A 74 5.57 17.31 7.71
CA SER A 74 6.25 17.02 6.45
C SER A 74 7.29 15.91 6.66
N TYR A 75 7.54 15.16 5.60
CA TYR A 75 8.60 14.14 5.54
C TYR A 75 9.81 14.71 4.80
N ALA A 76 11.03 14.30 5.19
CA ALA A 76 12.17 14.48 4.32
C ALA A 76 12.01 13.55 3.12
N VAL A 77 11.92 14.10 1.91
CA VAL A 77 11.62 13.34 0.69
C VAL A 77 12.82 13.33 -0.26
N PRO A 78 12.91 12.33 -1.16
CA PRO A 78 13.97 12.26 -2.17
C PRO A 78 14.00 13.49 -3.06
N GLN A 79 15.17 13.79 -3.62
CA GLN A 79 15.32 14.79 -4.68
C GLN A 79 15.11 14.13 -6.05
N LEU A 80 14.11 14.59 -6.78
CA LEU A 80 13.89 14.21 -8.17
C LEU A 80 14.80 15.07 -9.05
N ARG A 81 15.59 14.44 -9.89
CA ARG A 81 16.40 15.14 -10.92
C ARG A 81 15.66 15.12 -12.24
N ARG A 82 15.48 16.30 -12.82
CA ARG A 82 15.01 16.50 -14.20
C ARG A 82 16.09 17.27 -14.95
N GLY A 83 16.96 16.57 -15.63
CA GLY A 83 18.15 17.17 -16.23
C GLY A 83 19.05 17.82 -15.16
N ARG A 84 19.29 19.13 -15.27
CA ARG A 84 20.11 19.88 -14.31
C ARG A 84 19.34 20.42 -13.10
N VAL A 85 18.02 20.27 -13.08
CA VAL A 85 17.18 20.78 -11.99
C VAL A 85 16.88 19.65 -11.00
N ALA A 86 17.18 19.90 -9.74
CA ALA A 86 16.75 19.04 -8.64
C ALA A 86 15.55 19.69 -7.94
N ALA A 87 14.51 18.90 -7.68
CA ALA A 87 13.34 19.35 -6.93
C ALA A 87 12.95 18.23 -5.93
N PRO A 88 12.43 18.59 -4.74
CA PRO A 88 11.94 17.58 -3.82
C PRO A 88 10.78 16.80 -4.45
N ALA A 89 10.72 15.50 -4.17
CA ALA A 89 9.56 14.69 -4.49
C ALA A 89 8.31 15.24 -3.78
N PRO A 90 7.09 14.95 -4.26
CA PRO A 90 5.88 15.29 -3.54
C PRO A 90 5.88 14.70 -2.13
N GLN A 91 5.15 15.33 -1.22
CA GLN A 91 4.87 14.75 0.09
C GLN A 91 3.96 13.52 -0.07
N PRO A 92 4.14 12.48 0.77
CA PRO A 92 3.29 11.30 0.73
C PRO A 92 1.80 11.65 0.88
N ASP A 93 0.99 11.18 -0.05
CA ASP A 93 -0.47 11.28 -0.04
C ASP A 93 -1.12 9.90 -0.30
N GLY A 94 -2.41 9.86 -0.50
CA GLY A 94 -3.13 8.64 -0.88
C GLY A 94 -2.73 7.41 -0.05
N ALA A 95 -2.54 6.28 -0.71
CA ALA A 95 -2.18 5.02 -0.07
C ALA A 95 -0.83 5.09 0.68
N SER A 96 0.13 5.87 0.19
CA SER A 96 1.44 6.02 0.86
C SER A 96 1.30 6.63 2.24
N ARG A 97 0.40 7.61 2.42
CA ARG A 97 0.12 8.19 3.73
C ARG A 97 -0.54 7.20 4.69
N LEU A 98 -1.37 6.29 4.16
CA LEU A 98 -1.98 5.23 4.96
C LEU A 98 -0.90 4.26 5.48
N CYS A 99 0.02 3.84 4.63
CA CYS A 99 1.14 2.98 5.03
C CYS A 99 2.01 3.65 6.12
N LEU A 100 2.35 4.92 5.94
CA LEU A 100 3.15 5.69 6.88
C LEU A 100 2.46 5.90 8.23
N SER A 101 1.14 5.75 8.32
CA SER A 101 0.44 5.82 9.62
C SER A 101 0.94 4.78 10.64
N CYS A 102 1.54 3.69 10.17
CA CYS A 102 2.22 2.70 11.01
C CYS A 102 3.73 2.73 10.79
N HIS A 103 4.16 2.81 9.52
CA HIS A 103 5.56 2.59 9.13
C HIS A 103 6.50 3.77 9.43
N ASP A 104 5.99 4.97 9.70
CA ASP A 104 6.82 6.09 10.15
C ASP A 104 7.16 6.05 11.65
N GLY A 105 6.50 5.16 12.40
CA GLY A 105 6.74 4.96 13.83
C GLY A 105 6.14 6.02 14.74
N THR A 106 5.35 6.96 14.23
CA THR A 106 4.79 8.07 15.04
C THR A 106 3.46 7.74 15.70
N VAL A 107 2.68 6.81 15.13
CA VAL A 107 1.38 6.40 15.63
C VAL A 107 1.46 5.02 16.29
N ALA A 108 0.67 4.80 17.33
CA ALA A 108 0.59 3.50 17.98
C ALA A 108 -0.12 2.50 17.07
N LEU A 109 0.43 1.29 16.90
CA LEU A 109 -0.10 0.23 16.03
C LEU A 109 -1.51 -0.22 16.42
N GLY A 110 -1.88 -0.06 17.68
CA GLY A 110 -3.22 -0.34 18.20
C GLY A 110 -4.16 0.87 18.19
N ASP A 111 -3.80 2.03 17.60
CA ASP A 111 -4.65 3.22 17.57
C ASP A 111 -5.72 3.09 16.48
N LEU A 112 -6.83 2.43 16.83
CA LEU A 112 -7.89 2.07 15.90
C LEU A 112 -9.05 3.06 15.96
N GLY A 113 -9.30 3.67 14.80
CA GLY A 113 -10.50 4.43 14.51
C GLY A 113 -10.62 5.80 15.16
N PRO A 114 -11.66 6.56 14.77
CA PRO A 114 -11.84 7.96 15.14
C PRO A 114 -12.11 8.17 16.63
N ARG A 115 -12.55 7.14 17.35
CA ARG A 115 -12.79 7.18 18.79
C ARG A 115 -11.55 6.84 19.63
N ARG A 116 -10.36 6.73 18.99
CA ARG A 116 -9.06 6.49 19.63
C ARG A 116 -9.09 5.34 20.66
N ARG A 117 -9.70 4.23 20.29
CA ARG A 117 -9.58 3.01 21.08
C ARG A 117 -8.20 2.42 20.81
N VAL A 118 -7.31 2.58 21.77
CA VAL A 118 -5.98 1.95 21.69
C VAL A 118 -6.11 0.49 22.11
N VAL A 119 -5.79 -0.41 21.19
CA VAL A 119 -5.68 -1.85 21.47
C VAL A 119 -4.29 -2.12 22.05
N PRO A 120 -4.20 -2.79 23.22
CA PRO A 120 -2.89 -3.18 23.75
C PRO A 120 -2.19 -4.17 22.84
N MET A 121 -0.91 -3.87 22.53
CA MET A 121 -0.08 -4.68 21.64
C MET A 121 0.99 -5.42 22.44
N ALA A 122 1.29 -6.65 22.05
CA ALA A 122 2.51 -7.36 22.42
C ALA A 122 3.64 -6.98 21.44
N GLY A 123 4.87 -7.18 21.88
CA GLY A 123 6.07 -6.98 21.05
C GLY A 123 6.47 -5.52 20.87
N ALA A 124 5.58 -4.65 20.40
CA ALA A 124 5.82 -3.22 20.30
C ALA A 124 4.51 -2.43 20.23
N GLN A 125 4.48 -1.25 20.83
CA GLN A 125 3.35 -0.31 20.73
C GLN A 125 3.41 0.52 19.44
N ARG A 126 4.61 0.74 18.91
CA ARG A 126 4.91 1.46 17.66
C ARG A 126 6.03 0.74 16.93
N LEU A 127 6.11 0.96 15.61
CA LEU A 127 7.33 0.58 14.91
C LEU A 127 8.45 1.52 15.32
N GLU A 128 9.59 0.94 15.68
CA GLU A 128 10.77 1.65 16.15
C GLU A 128 11.95 1.42 15.23
N ARG A 129 12.91 2.31 15.26
CA ARG A 129 14.16 2.18 14.50
C ARG A 129 14.83 0.82 14.78
N GLY A 130 15.25 0.15 13.70
CA GLY A 130 15.85 -1.18 13.76
C GLY A 130 14.85 -2.34 13.67
N ARG A 131 13.55 -2.10 13.80
CA ARG A 131 12.52 -3.12 13.50
C ARG A 131 12.26 -3.23 12.01
N ARG A 132 11.98 -4.44 11.54
CA ARG A 132 11.53 -4.65 10.16
C ARG A 132 10.26 -3.86 9.91
N GLY A 133 10.20 -3.20 8.76
CA GLY A 133 9.07 -2.36 8.37
C GLY A 133 9.15 -0.92 8.90
N PHE A 134 10.08 -0.58 9.81
CA PHE A 134 10.29 0.82 10.19
C PHE A 134 10.91 1.60 9.03
N ILE A 135 10.21 2.63 8.57
CA ILE A 135 10.67 3.56 7.52
C ILE A 135 11.11 4.88 8.17
N GLY A 136 10.35 5.35 9.17
CA GLY A 136 10.59 6.63 9.82
C GLY A 136 10.04 7.82 9.03
N THR A 137 10.45 9.02 9.43
CA THR A 137 10.01 10.28 8.82
C THR A 137 11.01 10.85 7.81
N ASP A 138 12.17 10.23 7.68
CA ASP A 138 13.16 10.54 6.65
C ASP A 138 13.05 9.52 5.51
N LEU A 139 12.41 9.95 4.43
CA LEU A 139 12.21 9.19 3.20
C LEU A 139 13.23 9.55 2.12
N SER A 140 14.24 10.38 2.43
CA SER A 140 15.20 10.89 1.42
C SER A 140 15.98 9.78 0.70
N GLY A 141 16.17 8.63 1.35
CA GLY A 141 16.78 7.43 0.79
C GLY A 141 15.80 6.42 0.19
N SER A 142 14.49 6.71 0.19
CA SER A 142 13.46 5.82 -0.35
C SER A 142 13.18 6.13 -1.81
N HIS A 143 12.54 5.18 -2.52
CA HIS A 143 11.99 5.47 -3.84
C HIS A 143 10.90 6.56 -3.71
N PRO A 144 10.87 7.58 -4.60
CA PRO A 144 9.82 8.60 -4.59
C PRO A 144 8.42 7.98 -4.71
N VAL A 145 7.46 8.55 -3.99
CA VAL A 145 6.03 8.15 -4.06
C VAL A 145 5.15 9.40 -4.25
N SER A 146 3.87 9.17 -4.51
CA SER A 146 2.85 10.24 -4.63
C SER A 146 3.08 11.21 -5.80
N PHE A 147 3.88 10.83 -6.78
CA PHE A 147 4.06 11.57 -8.02
C PHE A 147 3.29 10.91 -9.17
N VAL A 148 2.80 11.73 -10.09
CA VAL A 148 2.19 11.24 -11.33
C VAL A 148 3.29 10.74 -12.24
N VAL A 149 3.16 9.49 -12.71
CA VAL A 149 4.06 8.94 -13.73
C VAL A 149 3.91 9.79 -15.00
N PRO A 150 5.01 10.30 -15.58
CA PRO A 150 4.93 11.15 -16.77
C PRO A 150 4.25 10.47 -17.96
N GLU A 151 3.39 11.19 -18.68
CA GLU A 151 2.70 10.64 -19.85
C GLU A 151 3.65 10.42 -21.06
N GLY A 152 4.88 10.87 -20.97
CA GLY A 152 5.81 10.80 -22.10
C GLY A 152 5.36 11.73 -23.22
N ASP A 153 5.87 12.94 -23.24
CA ASP A 153 5.63 13.89 -24.32
C ASP A 153 6.42 13.46 -25.58
N PRO A 154 5.79 13.35 -26.74
CA PRO A 154 6.51 13.19 -28.00
C PRO A 154 7.50 14.33 -28.32
N GLY A 155 7.37 15.49 -27.63
CA GLY A 155 8.26 16.63 -27.73
C GLY A 155 9.01 16.99 -26.43
N GLY A 156 8.66 16.39 -25.28
CA GLY A 156 9.26 16.61 -23.96
C GLY A 156 10.11 15.46 -23.46
N ALA A 157 10.76 14.79 -24.41
CA ALA A 157 11.51 13.54 -24.27
C ALA A 157 12.54 13.47 -23.13
N ASP A 158 12.87 14.58 -22.50
CA ASP A 158 14.06 14.65 -21.65
C ASP A 158 13.78 14.15 -20.22
N ALA A 159 12.62 14.46 -19.61
CA ALA A 159 12.39 14.10 -18.21
C ALA A 159 12.12 12.59 -18.01
N ALA A 160 11.32 11.97 -18.87
CA ALA A 160 11.06 10.53 -18.78
C ALA A 160 12.31 9.73 -19.22
N ARG A 161 13.02 10.19 -20.25
CA ARG A 161 14.28 9.59 -20.73
C ARG A 161 15.39 9.70 -19.69
N ASP A 162 15.56 10.85 -19.06
CA ASP A 162 16.62 11.08 -18.07
C ASP A 162 16.45 10.17 -16.84
N LEU A 163 15.20 9.82 -16.53
CA LEU A 163 14.86 8.91 -15.42
C LEU A 163 14.74 7.44 -15.87
N GLY A 164 14.87 7.14 -17.16
CA GLY A 164 14.67 5.81 -17.72
C GLY A 164 13.24 5.29 -17.50
N LEU A 165 12.25 6.19 -17.49
CA LEU A 165 10.85 5.83 -17.23
C LEU A 165 10.13 5.53 -18.54
N LYS A 166 9.32 4.49 -18.52
CA LYS A 166 8.31 4.21 -19.55
C LYS A 166 7.20 5.27 -19.49
N PRO A 167 6.60 5.64 -20.62
CA PRO A 167 5.42 6.50 -20.64
C PRO A 167 4.27 5.92 -19.82
N LEU A 168 3.47 6.77 -19.16
CA LEU A 168 2.33 6.37 -18.35
C LEU A 168 1.36 5.44 -19.11
N ALA A 169 1.12 5.72 -20.38
CA ALA A 169 0.26 4.90 -21.25
C ALA A 169 0.79 3.45 -21.36
N VAL A 170 2.10 3.26 -21.44
CA VAL A 170 2.75 1.94 -21.48
C VAL A 170 2.61 1.25 -20.14
N VAL A 171 2.93 1.93 -19.04
CA VAL A 171 2.79 1.37 -17.67
C VAL A 171 1.36 0.90 -17.41
N ARG A 172 0.37 1.70 -17.83
CA ARG A 172 -1.05 1.35 -17.69
C ARG A 172 -1.47 0.18 -18.59
N SER A 173 -1.01 0.15 -19.82
CA SER A 173 -1.37 -0.91 -20.77
C SER A 173 -0.76 -2.26 -20.43
N GLU A 174 0.45 -2.28 -19.87
CA GLU A 174 1.08 -3.50 -19.38
C GLU A 174 0.35 -4.05 -18.13
N GLY A 175 -0.27 -3.19 -17.32
CA GLY A 175 -1.09 -3.59 -16.16
C GLY A 175 -0.36 -4.41 -15.11
N ARG A 176 0.98 -4.38 -15.10
CA ARG A 176 1.82 -5.19 -14.21
C ARG A 176 1.83 -4.67 -12.78
N VAL A 177 1.70 -3.36 -12.62
CA VAL A 177 1.67 -2.67 -11.34
C VAL A 177 0.46 -1.74 -11.25
N HIS A 178 0.00 -1.45 -10.04
CA HIS A 178 -1.15 -0.58 -9.82
C HIS A 178 -0.70 0.85 -9.56
N LEU A 179 -1.22 1.79 -10.32
CA LEU A 179 -1.19 3.22 -10.02
C LEU A 179 -2.52 3.62 -9.39
N ASP A 180 -2.55 4.70 -8.62
CA ASP A 180 -3.81 5.21 -8.11
C ASP A 180 -4.70 5.82 -9.23
N ALA A 181 -5.91 6.25 -8.87
CA ALA A 181 -6.88 6.79 -9.83
C ALA A 181 -6.36 8.05 -10.56
N GLN A 182 -5.42 8.77 -9.98
CA GLN A 182 -4.77 9.94 -10.56
C GLN A 182 -3.52 9.58 -11.39
N GLY A 183 -3.17 8.29 -11.50
CA GLY A 183 -1.95 7.85 -12.16
C GLY A 183 -0.69 8.05 -11.35
N LYS A 184 -0.83 8.22 -10.04
CA LYS A 184 0.32 8.37 -9.15
C LYS A 184 0.88 7.02 -8.75
N MET A 185 2.19 6.99 -8.60
CA MET A 185 2.90 5.92 -7.94
C MET A 185 2.73 6.04 -6.42
N GLN A 186 2.34 4.97 -5.77
CA GLN A 186 2.14 4.86 -4.34
C GLN A 186 2.94 3.67 -3.77
N CYS A 187 3.04 3.53 -2.45
CA CYS A 187 3.64 2.34 -1.83
C CYS A 187 2.98 1.05 -2.35
N THR A 188 1.65 1.09 -2.58
CA THR A 188 0.87 -0.03 -3.14
C THR A 188 1.18 -0.34 -4.60
N THR A 189 1.91 0.48 -5.31
CA THR A 189 2.39 0.17 -6.66
C THR A 189 3.39 -0.99 -6.64
N CYS A 190 4.25 -1.02 -5.62
CA CYS A 190 5.27 -2.07 -5.46
C CYS A 190 4.87 -3.12 -4.41
N HIS A 191 3.99 -2.79 -3.46
CA HIS A 191 3.60 -3.65 -2.36
C HIS A 191 2.10 -3.94 -2.36
N ASP A 192 1.73 -5.22 -2.28
CA ASP A 192 0.35 -5.65 -1.98
C ASP A 192 0.23 -5.95 -0.47
N PRO A 193 -0.38 -5.06 0.33
CA PRO A 193 -0.45 -5.23 1.77
C PRO A 193 -1.28 -6.45 2.20
N HIS A 194 -2.01 -7.07 1.27
CA HIS A 194 -2.87 -8.21 1.53
C HIS A 194 -2.19 -9.54 1.22
N SER A 195 -1.04 -9.56 0.51
CA SER A 195 -0.46 -10.80 0.02
C SER A 195 1.06 -10.85 0.15
N ASP A 196 1.57 -11.88 0.75
CA ASP A 196 3.01 -12.15 0.88
C ASP A 196 3.47 -13.32 -0.02
N ARG A 197 2.67 -13.65 -1.06
CA ARG A 197 2.85 -14.83 -1.94
C ARG A 197 4.21 -14.89 -2.62
N HIS A 198 4.80 -13.74 -2.90
CA HIS A 198 6.08 -13.65 -3.59
C HIS A 198 7.28 -13.54 -2.63
N TYR A 199 7.05 -13.43 -1.33
CA TYR A 199 8.12 -13.30 -0.35
C TYR A 199 9.12 -14.46 -0.44
N ARG A 200 10.40 -14.11 -0.54
CA ARG A 200 11.53 -15.05 -0.49
C ARG A 200 12.63 -14.40 0.35
N PRO A 201 12.95 -14.95 1.54
CA PRO A 201 13.97 -14.38 2.42
C PRO A 201 15.28 -14.10 1.68
N GLY A 202 15.79 -12.87 1.80
CA GLY A 202 17.03 -12.44 1.17
C GLY A 202 16.96 -12.21 -0.35
N ARG A 203 15.81 -12.45 -1.00
CA ARG A 203 15.66 -12.30 -2.46
C ARG A 203 14.50 -11.38 -2.85
N VAL A 204 13.30 -11.62 -2.33
CA VAL A 204 12.10 -10.83 -2.63
C VAL A 204 11.55 -10.29 -1.31
N PRO A 205 11.37 -8.97 -1.19
CA PRO A 205 10.82 -8.35 0.01
C PRO A 205 9.40 -8.86 0.33
N ARG A 206 8.98 -8.69 1.58
CA ARG A 206 7.59 -8.95 1.96
C ARG A 206 6.63 -8.05 1.18
N PHE A 207 5.45 -8.59 0.89
CA PHE A 207 4.37 -7.88 0.22
C PHE A 207 4.73 -7.36 -1.17
N TRP A 208 5.73 -7.92 -1.82
CA TRP A 208 6.11 -7.52 -3.16
C TRP A 208 5.01 -7.92 -4.16
N SER A 209 4.60 -6.97 -5.00
CA SER A 209 3.44 -7.15 -5.90
C SER A 209 3.69 -8.14 -7.05
N LEU A 210 4.96 -8.33 -7.45
CA LEU A 210 5.37 -9.23 -8.54
C LEU A 210 6.39 -10.27 -8.03
N PRO A 211 6.62 -11.36 -8.79
CA PRO A 211 7.49 -12.48 -8.36
C PRO A 211 8.93 -12.10 -8.08
N THR A 212 9.47 -11.08 -8.72
CA THR A 212 10.86 -10.63 -8.53
C THR A 212 10.94 -9.12 -8.33
N VAL A 213 12.06 -8.66 -7.76
CA VAL A 213 12.33 -7.23 -7.60
C VAL A 213 12.43 -6.55 -8.97
N ASP A 214 13.15 -7.18 -9.89
CA ASP A 214 13.39 -6.64 -11.23
C ASP A 214 12.09 -6.45 -12.02
N GLU A 215 11.13 -7.37 -11.90
CA GLU A 215 9.84 -7.25 -12.57
C GLU A 215 9.06 -6.01 -12.13
N VAL A 216 9.11 -5.65 -10.85
CA VAL A 216 8.47 -4.42 -10.36
C VAL A 216 9.20 -3.18 -10.88
N CYS A 217 10.52 -3.17 -10.84
CA CYS A 217 11.31 -2.05 -11.35
C CYS A 217 11.07 -1.85 -12.86
N LEU A 218 11.11 -2.95 -13.63
CA LEU A 218 10.95 -2.95 -15.08
C LEU A 218 9.50 -2.71 -15.54
N ALA A 219 8.53 -2.73 -14.63
CA ALA A 219 7.20 -2.28 -14.99
C ALA A 219 7.13 -0.78 -15.32
N CYS A 220 8.04 0.01 -14.74
CA CYS A 220 8.12 1.46 -14.95
C CYS A 220 9.43 1.91 -15.58
N HIS A 221 10.55 1.18 -15.39
CA HIS A 221 11.87 1.56 -15.87
C HIS A 221 12.29 0.76 -17.11
N GLU A 222 13.04 1.42 -18.01
CA GLU A 222 13.78 0.77 -19.08
C GLU A 222 15.24 0.62 -18.65
N LEU A 223 15.77 -0.60 -18.72
CA LEU A 223 17.21 -0.83 -18.56
C LEU A 223 17.92 -0.28 -19.79
N ARG A 224 18.89 0.58 -19.59
CA ARG A 224 19.83 1.06 -20.61
C ARG A 224 21.16 0.35 -20.48
#